data_b4d8d46c1a8d31f333f16002f2cf0b7c
#
_entry.id   b4d8d46c1a8d31f333f16002f2cf0b7c
#
_cell.length_a   1.000
_cell.length_b   1.000
_cell.length_c   1.000
_cell.angle_alpha   90.00
_cell.angle_beta   90.00
_cell.angle_gamma   90.00
#
_symmetry.space_group_name_H-M   'P 1'
#
loop_
_entity.id
_entity.type
_entity.pdbx_description
1 polymer ?
#
loop_
_entity_poly.entity_id
_entity_poly.type
_entity_poly.pdbx_seq_one_letter_code
_entity_poly.pdbx_strand_id
1 'polypeptide(L)'
;MYNKSKENKVNDMDRLLQKHTAKLQKQENRYLNKKPNPVLDATASKLQEIIPQGLQSKMQAAFYQGFKLVFSKGTIIIEKTFDKEKLAKIHETENFAFNRDLKKRALKHMDSSVSTGNLATLGLTVTEGAALGLLGIGLPDIPVFIGVLLKGIYEIALKYGYSYDSESERYYILILIEAALSKDTERLNKLADDISNQIDTNCLPLIDLDAQMRKTADAMAADMLSIKFLQGMPLIGIIGGVSNAIYFSKVTKYARIKYKKRYLSTKK
;
A
#
# COMPACT_ATOMS: atom_id res chain seq x y z
N MET A 1 -22.78 -26.36 -33.88
CA MET A 1 -21.33 -26.34 -33.54
C MET A 1 -20.88 -25.01 -32.90
N TYR A 2 -21.32 -23.84 -33.33
CA TYR A 2 -20.89 -22.53 -32.82
C TYR A 2 -21.22 -22.27 -31.33
N ASN A 3 -22.40 -22.68 -30.82
CA ASN A 3 -22.77 -22.51 -29.41
C ASN A 3 -21.93 -23.35 -28.46
N LYS A 4 -21.62 -24.59 -28.80
CA LYS A 4 -20.80 -25.49 -27.95
C LYS A 4 -19.35 -25.01 -27.78
N SER A 5 -18.80 -24.33 -28.77
CA SER A 5 -17.48 -23.71 -28.74
C SER A 5 -17.43 -22.47 -27.82
N LYS A 6 -18.52 -21.67 -27.78
CA LYS A 6 -18.65 -20.51 -26.86
C LYS A 6 -18.81 -20.95 -25.41
N GLU A 7 -19.66 -21.95 -25.14
CA GLU A 7 -19.86 -22.49 -23.79
C GLU A 7 -18.57 -23.07 -23.21
N ASN A 8 -17.83 -23.84 -24.01
CA ASN A 8 -16.54 -24.38 -23.57
C ASN A 8 -15.53 -23.27 -23.25
N LYS A 9 -15.54 -22.18 -24.01
CA LYS A 9 -14.63 -21.04 -23.78
C LYS A 9 -14.99 -20.26 -22.52
N VAL A 10 -16.28 -20.11 -22.20
CA VAL A 10 -16.76 -19.48 -20.96
C VAL A 10 -16.38 -20.34 -19.76
N ASN A 11 -16.63 -21.65 -19.82
CA ASN A 11 -16.27 -22.59 -18.74
C ASN A 11 -14.76 -22.62 -18.47
N ASP A 12 -13.94 -22.55 -19.51
CA ASP A 12 -12.47 -22.49 -19.35
C ASP A 12 -12.03 -21.15 -18.73
N MET A 13 -12.68 -20.05 -19.08
CA MET A 13 -12.42 -18.74 -18.48
C MET A 13 -12.76 -18.71 -17.01
N ASP A 14 -13.92 -19.20 -16.60
CA ASP A 14 -14.33 -19.28 -15.19
C ASP A 14 -13.38 -20.14 -14.37
N ARG A 15 -12.95 -21.29 -14.92
CA ARG A 15 -12.00 -22.19 -14.27
C ARG A 15 -10.64 -21.54 -14.06
N LEU A 16 -10.16 -20.77 -15.03
CA LEU A 16 -8.90 -20.06 -14.92
C LEU A 16 -9.00 -18.91 -13.92
N LEU A 17 -10.10 -18.16 -13.93
CA LEU A 17 -10.37 -17.10 -12.98
C LEU A 17 -10.43 -17.63 -11.54
N GLN A 18 -11.16 -18.71 -11.31
CA GLN A 18 -11.19 -19.41 -10.01
C GLN A 18 -9.80 -19.82 -9.56
N LYS A 19 -8.96 -20.36 -10.46
CA LYS A 19 -7.57 -20.71 -10.16
C LYS A 19 -6.70 -19.51 -9.76
N HIS A 20 -6.87 -18.37 -10.45
CA HIS A 20 -6.16 -17.15 -10.11
C HIS A 20 -6.60 -16.62 -8.75
N THR A 21 -7.91 -16.58 -8.50
CA THR A 21 -8.50 -16.15 -7.22
C THR A 21 -8.05 -17.04 -6.07
N ALA A 22 -8.10 -18.38 -6.24
CA ALA A 22 -7.66 -19.32 -5.21
C ALA A 22 -6.16 -19.19 -4.89
N LYS A 23 -5.32 -18.93 -5.92
CA LYS A 23 -3.88 -18.67 -5.72
C LYS A 23 -3.67 -17.38 -4.95
N LEU A 24 -4.41 -16.34 -5.29
CA LEU A 24 -4.32 -15.04 -4.61
C LEU A 24 -4.77 -15.15 -3.15
N GLN A 25 -5.87 -15.87 -2.89
CA GLN A 25 -6.35 -16.13 -1.53
C GLN A 25 -5.28 -16.85 -0.68
N LYS A 26 -4.56 -17.82 -1.26
CA LYS A 26 -3.43 -18.45 -0.58
C LYS A 26 -2.29 -17.47 -0.28
N GLN A 27 -2.05 -16.49 -1.16
CA GLN A 27 -1.04 -15.45 -0.92
C GLN A 27 -1.48 -14.49 0.19
N GLU A 28 -2.75 -14.08 0.18
CA GLU A 28 -3.36 -13.26 1.22
C GLU A 28 -3.29 -13.97 2.57
N ASN A 29 -3.76 -15.22 2.66
CA ASN A 29 -3.70 -16.02 3.87
C ASN A 29 -2.26 -16.20 4.40
N ARG A 30 -1.29 -16.41 3.52
CA ARG A 30 0.13 -16.47 3.92
C ARG A 30 0.65 -15.13 4.44
N TYR A 31 0.14 -14.02 3.92
CA TYR A 31 0.50 -12.70 4.41
C TYR A 31 -0.09 -12.46 5.80
N LEU A 32 -1.38 -12.77 5.99
CA LEU A 32 -2.11 -12.61 7.25
C LEU A 32 -1.58 -13.55 8.34
N ASN A 33 -1.36 -14.82 7.99
CA ASN A 33 -0.90 -15.87 8.92
C ASN A 33 0.62 -15.95 9.05
N LYS A 34 1.35 -14.91 8.65
CA LYS A 34 2.77 -14.85 8.88
C LYS A 34 3.01 -14.85 10.39
N LYS A 35 3.39 -16.02 10.92
CA LYS A 35 3.63 -16.18 12.35
C LYS A 35 4.59 -15.10 12.81
N PRO A 36 4.19 -14.34 13.80
CA PRO A 36 5.10 -13.43 14.46
C PRO A 36 6.31 -14.23 14.94
N ASN A 37 7.50 -13.63 14.91
CA ASN A 37 8.65 -14.26 15.52
C ASN A 37 8.46 -14.17 17.04
N PRO A 38 8.28 -15.29 17.78
CA PRO A 38 7.95 -15.26 19.20
C PRO A 38 8.95 -14.45 20.03
N VAL A 39 10.22 -14.45 19.62
CA VAL A 39 11.29 -13.67 20.26
C VAL A 39 11.09 -12.18 19.98
N LEU A 40 10.72 -11.81 18.75
CA LEU A 40 10.48 -10.41 18.38
C LEU A 40 9.21 -9.86 19.03
N ASP A 41 8.17 -10.68 19.22
CA ASP A 41 6.91 -10.23 19.85
C ASP A 41 7.02 -10.09 21.37
N ALA A 42 7.66 -11.03 22.03
CA ALA A 42 7.95 -10.91 23.46
C ALA A 42 8.87 -9.71 23.77
N THR A 43 9.77 -9.40 22.83
CA THR A 43 10.62 -8.22 22.94
C THR A 43 9.84 -6.95 22.59
N ALA A 44 8.94 -6.98 21.58
CA ALA A 44 8.13 -5.82 21.19
C ALA A 44 7.13 -5.38 22.28
N SER A 45 6.56 -6.29 23.07
CA SER A 45 5.73 -5.92 24.20
C SER A 45 6.52 -5.23 25.31
N LYS A 46 7.73 -5.72 25.63
CA LYS A 46 8.65 -5.07 26.58
C LYS A 46 9.15 -3.72 26.05
N LEU A 47 9.32 -3.58 24.74
CA LEU A 47 9.76 -2.33 24.12
C LEU A 47 8.72 -1.21 24.21
N GLN A 48 7.44 -1.52 24.22
CA GLN A 48 6.39 -0.52 24.43
C GLN A 48 6.50 0.16 25.79
N GLU A 49 7.03 -0.54 26.81
CA GLU A 49 7.28 0.03 28.14
C GLU A 49 8.55 0.89 28.17
N ILE A 50 9.50 0.61 27.27
CA ILE A 50 10.82 1.29 27.23
C ILE A 50 10.76 2.53 26.32
N ILE A 51 9.88 2.55 25.31
CA ILE A 51 9.74 3.69 24.39
C ILE A 51 9.17 4.89 25.13
N PRO A 52 9.88 6.03 25.20
CA PRO A 52 9.35 7.22 25.86
C PRO A 52 8.04 7.67 25.20
N GLN A 53 6.98 7.85 26.00
CA GLN A 53 5.66 8.30 25.48
C GLN A 53 5.76 9.60 24.69
N GLY A 54 6.61 10.54 25.11
CA GLY A 54 6.85 11.78 24.37
C GLY A 54 7.45 11.58 22.99
N LEU A 55 8.25 10.53 22.76
CA LEU A 55 8.77 10.19 21.44
C LEU A 55 7.70 9.57 20.55
N GLN A 56 6.90 8.67 21.11
CA GLN A 56 5.79 8.06 20.39
C GLN A 56 4.80 9.13 19.91
N SER A 57 4.37 10.03 20.78
CA SER A 57 3.43 11.12 20.43
C SER A 57 3.99 12.06 19.37
N LYS A 58 5.29 12.39 19.44
CA LYS A 58 5.96 13.20 18.41
C LYS A 58 5.98 12.49 17.05
N MET A 59 6.26 11.19 17.04
CA MET A 59 6.25 10.38 15.80
C MET A 59 4.86 10.29 15.20
N GLN A 60 3.83 10.02 16.01
CA GLN A 60 2.44 10.01 15.58
C GLN A 60 2.03 11.35 14.96
N ALA A 61 2.33 12.46 15.65
CA ALA A 61 2.05 13.80 15.15
C ALA A 61 2.79 14.07 13.83
N ALA A 62 4.05 13.66 13.71
CA ALA A 62 4.85 13.86 12.50
C ALA A 62 4.31 13.06 11.31
N PHE A 63 3.92 11.79 11.50
CA PHE A 63 3.28 10.99 10.45
C PHE A 63 1.92 11.57 10.04
N TYR A 64 1.09 11.96 10.99
CA TYR A 64 -0.20 12.58 10.71
C TYR A 64 -0.04 13.88 9.88
N GLN A 65 0.83 14.78 10.30
CA GLN A 65 1.10 16.01 9.55
C GLN A 65 1.71 15.72 8.18
N GLY A 66 2.56 14.70 8.10
CA GLY A 66 3.11 14.22 6.83
C GLY A 66 2.02 13.77 5.86
N PHE A 67 1.03 12.99 6.31
CA PHE A 67 -0.12 12.61 5.47
C PHE A 67 -0.93 13.81 5.02
N LYS A 68 -1.25 14.73 5.94
CA LYS A 68 -1.97 15.97 5.58
C LYS A 68 -1.24 16.76 4.51
N LEU A 69 0.07 16.93 4.67
CA LEU A 69 0.89 17.65 3.71
C LEU A 69 0.90 16.97 2.34
N VAL A 70 1.13 15.66 2.31
CA VAL A 70 1.21 14.91 1.06
C VAL A 70 -0.14 14.87 0.35
N PHE A 71 -1.24 14.65 1.05
CA PHE A 71 -2.57 14.64 0.43
C PHE A 71 -3.03 16.03 -0.02
N SER A 72 -2.59 17.11 0.64
CA SER A 72 -2.97 18.47 0.25
C SER A 72 -2.13 19.03 -0.89
N LYS A 73 -0.82 18.79 -0.89
CA LYS A 73 0.14 19.43 -1.82
C LYS A 73 1.10 18.43 -2.49
N GLY A 74 1.40 17.32 -1.83
CA GLY A 74 2.44 16.38 -2.26
C GLY A 74 2.01 15.48 -3.41
N THR A 75 0.72 15.25 -3.64
CA THR A 75 0.23 14.38 -4.72
C THR A 75 0.75 14.86 -6.07
N ILE A 76 0.71 16.17 -6.35
CA ILE A 76 1.23 16.76 -7.60
C ILE A 76 2.74 16.50 -7.75
N ILE A 77 3.50 16.57 -6.64
CA ILE A 77 4.94 16.32 -6.65
C ILE A 77 5.20 14.84 -6.92
N ILE A 78 4.45 13.95 -6.28
CA ILE A 78 4.55 12.50 -6.47
C ILE A 78 4.25 12.15 -7.94
N GLU A 79 3.21 12.72 -8.54
CA GLU A 79 2.83 12.47 -9.93
C GLU A 79 3.90 12.84 -10.95
N LYS A 80 4.73 13.85 -10.66
CA LYS A 80 5.89 14.19 -11.50
C LYS A 80 7.01 13.14 -11.48
N THR A 81 6.98 12.18 -10.54
CA THR A 81 8.03 11.17 -10.36
C THR A 81 7.75 9.86 -11.09
N PHE A 82 6.59 9.73 -11.73
CA PHE A 82 6.22 8.56 -12.55
C PHE A 82 5.33 8.96 -13.72
N ASP A 83 5.34 8.13 -14.75
CA ASP A 83 4.56 8.36 -15.97
C ASP A 83 3.17 7.72 -15.83
N LYS A 84 2.17 8.54 -15.46
CA LYS A 84 0.77 8.14 -15.24
C LYS A 84 0.16 7.56 -16.51
N GLU A 85 0.44 8.17 -17.67
CA GLU A 85 -0.09 7.71 -18.96
C GLU A 85 0.49 6.36 -19.36
N LYS A 86 1.79 6.16 -19.15
CA LYS A 86 2.44 4.86 -19.39
C LYS A 86 1.84 3.76 -18.53
N LEU A 87 1.55 4.03 -17.26
CA LEU A 87 0.93 3.05 -16.36
C LEU A 87 -0.51 2.73 -16.79
N ALA A 88 -1.28 3.72 -17.22
CA ALA A 88 -2.62 3.53 -17.76
C ALA A 88 -2.58 2.68 -19.04
N LYS A 89 -1.67 2.95 -19.96
CA LYS A 89 -1.47 2.14 -21.19
C LYS A 89 -1.06 0.70 -20.88
N ILE A 90 -0.23 0.48 -19.88
CA ILE A 90 0.11 -0.87 -19.40
C ILE A 90 -1.17 -1.57 -18.92
N HIS A 91 -1.99 -0.89 -18.10
CA HIS A 91 -3.25 -1.46 -17.65
C HIS A 91 -4.16 -1.84 -18.84
N GLU A 92 -4.40 -0.92 -19.75
CA GLU A 92 -5.26 -1.15 -20.92
C GLU A 92 -4.81 -2.37 -21.75
N THR A 93 -3.51 -2.43 -22.05
CA THR A 93 -2.92 -3.52 -22.84
C THR A 93 -3.06 -4.86 -22.14
N GLU A 94 -2.69 -4.92 -20.86
CA GLU A 94 -2.71 -6.16 -20.10
C GLU A 94 -4.13 -6.59 -19.72
N ASN A 95 -5.04 -5.63 -19.48
CA ASN A 95 -6.45 -5.89 -19.27
C ASN A 95 -7.10 -6.47 -20.52
N PHE A 96 -6.81 -5.92 -21.70
CA PHE A 96 -7.26 -6.47 -22.96
C PHE A 96 -6.74 -7.90 -23.18
N ALA A 97 -5.45 -8.12 -22.98
CA ALA A 97 -4.82 -9.43 -23.11
C ALA A 97 -5.40 -10.45 -22.11
N PHE A 98 -5.67 -10.02 -20.89
CA PHE A 98 -6.27 -10.86 -19.85
C PHE A 98 -7.72 -11.21 -20.19
N ASN A 99 -8.54 -10.24 -20.58
CA ASN A 99 -9.94 -10.47 -20.92
C ASN A 99 -10.12 -11.39 -22.15
N ARG A 100 -9.15 -11.35 -23.10
CA ARG A 100 -9.19 -12.19 -24.29
C ARG A 100 -8.85 -13.66 -24.02
N ASP A 101 -7.81 -13.92 -23.24
CA ASP A 101 -7.20 -15.24 -23.13
C ASP A 101 -6.94 -15.67 -21.67
N LEU A 102 -7.28 -14.87 -20.65
CA LEU A 102 -6.94 -15.05 -19.23
C LEU A 102 -5.45 -15.45 -18.98
N LYS A 103 -4.56 -14.89 -19.80
CA LYS A 103 -3.14 -15.26 -19.77
C LYS A 103 -2.51 -14.90 -18.44
N LYS A 104 -1.90 -15.88 -17.79
CA LYS A 104 -1.05 -15.67 -16.59
C LYS A 104 0.02 -14.60 -16.82
N ARG A 105 0.47 -14.43 -18.08
CA ARG A 105 1.50 -13.46 -18.46
C ARG A 105 1.01 -12.02 -18.21
N ALA A 106 -0.24 -11.70 -18.55
CA ALA A 106 -0.82 -10.38 -18.33
C ALA A 106 -0.84 -10.03 -16.84
N LEU A 107 -1.38 -10.91 -15.98
CA LEU A 107 -1.35 -10.71 -14.53
C LEU A 107 0.07 -10.62 -13.97
N LYS A 108 1.00 -11.42 -14.49
CA LYS A 108 2.40 -11.37 -14.09
C LYS A 108 3.05 -10.03 -14.50
N HIS A 109 2.66 -9.49 -15.64
CA HIS A 109 3.17 -8.21 -16.13
C HIS A 109 2.60 -7.03 -15.32
N MET A 110 1.31 -7.04 -14.98
CA MET A 110 0.75 -6.09 -14.00
C MET A 110 1.47 -6.19 -12.64
N ASP A 111 1.78 -7.39 -12.17
CA ASP A 111 2.52 -7.61 -10.92
C ASP A 111 4.00 -7.16 -11.00
N SER A 112 4.69 -7.46 -12.09
CA SER A 112 6.16 -7.28 -12.21
C SER A 112 6.56 -5.83 -12.44
N SER A 113 5.68 -5.05 -13.02
CA SER A 113 5.93 -3.65 -13.32
C SER A 113 5.92 -2.74 -12.09
N VAL A 114 5.55 -3.26 -10.92
CA VAL A 114 5.85 -2.62 -9.63
C VAL A 114 7.25 -3.04 -9.20
N SER A 115 8.21 -2.79 -10.05
CA SER A 115 9.61 -2.80 -9.67
C SER A 115 9.78 -1.74 -8.59
N THR A 116 10.51 -2.09 -7.56
CA THR A 116 11.23 -1.16 -6.70
C THR A 116 11.94 -0.15 -7.60
N GLY A 117 11.18 0.81 -8.13
CA GLY A 117 11.76 1.99 -8.75
C GLY A 117 12.76 2.49 -7.75
N ASN A 118 14.02 2.58 -8.14
CA ASN A 118 15.10 2.92 -7.26
C ASN A 118 14.63 3.96 -6.26
N LEU A 119 14.63 3.62 -4.95
CA LEU A 119 14.50 4.62 -3.88
C LEU A 119 15.48 5.78 -4.11
N ALA A 120 16.58 5.53 -4.81
CA ALA A 120 17.54 6.51 -5.30
C ALA A 120 17.00 7.43 -6.41
N THR A 121 16.02 6.99 -7.23
CA THR A 121 15.37 7.86 -8.24
C THR A 121 14.24 8.70 -7.62
N LEU A 122 13.87 8.43 -6.40
CA LEU A 122 13.19 9.38 -5.52
C LEU A 122 14.23 10.34 -4.94
N GLY A 123 15.18 10.73 -5.74
CA GLY A 123 15.81 12.02 -5.66
C GLY A 123 14.77 13.14 -5.76
N LEU A 124 13.72 13.04 -4.94
CA LEU A 124 13.19 14.22 -4.28
C LEU A 124 14.43 14.83 -3.69
N THR A 125 15.05 15.65 -4.50
CA THR A 125 16.29 16.30 -4.20
C THR A 125 16.12 16.80 -2.79
N VAL A 126 17.11 16.55 -1.96
CA VAL A 126 17.20 17.10 -0.60
C VAL A 126 16.77 18.57 -0.56
N THR A 127 16.88 19.29 -1.67
CA THR A 127 16.40 20.65 -1.90
C THR A 127 14.87 20.80 -1.91
N GLU A 128 14.08 19.84 -2.45
CA GLU A 128 12.61 19.90 -2.35
C GLU A 128 12.12 19.34 -1.01
N GLY A 129 12.84 18.38 -0.42
CA GLY A 129 12.63 17.91 0.96
C GLY A 129 12.94 18.98 2.01
N ALA A 130 13.92 19.85 1.77
CA ALA A 130 14.21 20.99 2.63
C ALA A 130 13.07 22.02 2.65
N ALA A 131 12.35 22.22 1.53
CA ALA A 131 11.15 23.06 1.49
C ALA A 131 10.02 22.48 2.36
N LEU A 132 9.92 21.16 2.51
CA LEU A 132 8.99 20.48 3.41
C LEU A 132 9.46 20.54 4.87
N GLY A 133 10.77 20.56 5.12
CA GLY A 133 11.38 20.75 6.44
C GLY A 133 11.15 22.13 7.03
N LEU A 134 10.97 23.15 6.19
CA LEU A 134 10.66 24.53 6.62
C LEU A 134 9.25 24.70 7.23
N LEU A 135 8.40 23.66 7.15
CA LEU A 135 7.05 23.67 7.74
C LEU A 135 7.03 23.30 9.24
N GLY A 136 8.17 23.30 9.91
CA GLY A 136 8.25 23.14 11.37
C GLY A 136 8.03 21.72 11.88
N ILE A 137 8.01 20.72 10.99
CA ILE A 137 7.99 19.30 11.37
C ILE A 137 9.44 18.90 11.66
N GLY A 138 9.77 18.65 12.92
CA GLY A 138 11.14 18.37 13.38
C GLY A 138 11.79 17.09 12.83
N LEU A 139 11.17 16.43 11.85
CA LEU A 139 11.63 15.22 11.17
C LEU A 139 11.35 15.36 9.66
N PRO A 140 12.22 16.09 8.92
CA PRO A 140 11.99 16.45 7.51
C PRO A 140 11.83 15.25 6.57
N ASP A 141 12.33 14.08 6.97
CA ASP A 141 12.29 12.87 6.16
C ASP A 141 10.91 12.17 6.15
N ILE A 142 10.01 12.46 7.11
CA ILE A 142 8.70 11.77 7.20
C ILE A 142 7.79 12.07 6.00
N PRO A 143 7.58 13.31 5.57
CA PRO A 143 6.78 13.58 4.38
C PRO A 143 7.36 12.94 3.11
N VAL A 144 8.69 12.93 2.99
CA VAL A 144 9.38 12.26 1.87
C VAL A 144 9.12 10.77 1.89
N PHE A 145 9.25 10.14 3.06
CA PHE A 145 8.98 8.71 3.23
C PHE A 145 7.51 8.35 2.89
N ILE A 146 6.55 9.16 3.37
CA ILE A 146 5.13 8.99 3.02
C ILE A 146 4.93 9.15 1.51
N GLY A 147 5.56 10.14 0.90
CA GLY A 147 5.50 10.35 -0.55
C GLY A 147 6.00 9.16 -1.36
N VAL A 148 7.13 8.57 -0.93
CA VAL A 148 7.69 7.32 -1.52
C VAL A 148 6.71 6.17 -1.39
N LEU A 149 6.13 6.01 -0.20
CA LEU A 149 5.20 4.91 0.09
C LEU A 149 3.93 5.04 -0.75
N LEU A 150 3.34 6.23 -0.79
CA LEU A 150 2.14 6.53 -1.58
C LEU A 150 2.41 6.39 -3.08
N LYS A 151 3.57 6.84 -3.59
CA LYS A 151 3.97 6.60 -4.98
C LYS A 151 3.89 5.12 -5.34
N GLY A 152 4.49 4.26 -4.53
CA GLY A 152 4.46 2.82 -4.78
C GLY A 152 3.04 2.25 -4.82
N ILE A 153 2.15 2.74 -3.96
CA ILE A 153 0.74 2.32 -3.94
C ILE A 153 -0.03 2.89 -5.14
N TYR A 154 0.20 4.14 -5.52
CA TYR A 154 -0.43 4.80 -6.67
C TYR A 154 -0.06 4.08 -7.98
N GLU A 155 1.21 3.71 -8.15
CA GLU A 155 1.64 2.90 -9.29
C GLU A 155 0.94 1.54 -9.33
N ILE A 156 0.74 0.90 -8.18
CA ILE A 156 0.00 -0.37 -8.09
C ILE A 156 -1.47 -0.14 -8.49
N ALA A 157 -2.12 0.85 -7.90
CA ALA A 157 -3.52 1.17 -8.20
C ALA A 157 -3.74 1.38 -9.70
N LEU A 158 -2.94 2.25 -10.33
CA LEU A 158 -3.03 2.53 -11.77
C LEU A 158 -2.83 1.30 -12.65
N LYS A 159 -1.91 0.42 -12.31
CA LYS A 159 -1.66 -0.81 -13.07
C LYS A 159 -2.80 -1.79 -13.02
N TYR A 160 -3.60 -1.74 -11.96
CA TYR A 160 -4.84 -2.50 -11.85
C TYR A 160 -6.08 -1.72 -12.32
N GLY A 161 -5.90 -0.48 -12.83
CA GLY A 161 -6.97 0.34 -13.40
C GLY A 161 -7.76 1.15 -12.37
N TYR A 162 -7.19 1.40 -11.19
CA TYR A 162 -7.82 2.18 -10.15
C TYR A 162 -7.16 3.57 -10.02
N SER A 163 -8.01 4.61 -9.95
CA SER A 163 -7.55 5.95 -9.56
C SER A 163 -7.29 6.00 -8.05
N TYR A 164 -6.44 6.93 -7.63
CA TYR A 164 -6.13 7.21 -6.21
C TYR A 164 -6.59 8.62 -5.79
N ASP A 165 -7.33 9.31 -6.67
CA ASP A 165 -7.62 10.75 -6.49
C ASP A 165 -8.82 10.98 -5.56
N SER A 166 -9.79 10.06 -5.51
CA SER A 166 -10.98 10.20 -4.69
C SER A 166 -10.66 10.07 -3.20
N GLU A 167 -11.46 10.73 -2.38
CA GLU A 167 -11.35 10.65 -0.91
C GLU A 167 -11.54 9.21 -0.41
N SER A 168 -12.48 8.47 -1.01
CA SER A 168 -12.73 7.06 -0.70
C SER A 168 -11.52 6.18 -1.02
N GLU A 169 -10.85 6.43 -2.14
CA GLU A 169 -9.66 5.65 -2.50
C GLU A 169 -8.47 6.00 -1.58
N ARG A 170 -8.31 7.27 -1.21
CA ARG A 170 -7.31 7.69 -0.20
C ARG A 170 -7.55 7.04 1.15
N TYR A 171 -8.82 6.97 1.57
CA TYR A 171 -9.22 6.27 2.78
C TYR A 171 -8.86 4.78 2.71
N TYR A 172 -9.17 4.13 1.59
CA TYR A 172 -8.81 2.73 1.34
C TYR A 172 -7.28 2.52 1.39
N ILE A 173 -6.51 3.39 0.75
CA ILE A 173 -5.03 3.34 0.78
C ILE A 173 -4.49 3.44 2.21
N LEU A 174 -5.06 4.31 3.03
CA LEU A 174 -4.67 4.44 4.44
C LEU A 174 -4.95 3.14 5.22
N ILE A 175 -6.11 2.50 4.99
CA ILE A 175 -6.41 1.19 5.58
C ILE A 175 -5.39 0.14 5.14
N LEU A 176 -4.97 0.14 3.88
CA LEU A 176 -3.94 -0.80 3.41
C LEU A 176 -2.60 -0.60 4.10
N ILE A 177 -2.20 0.66 4.34
CA ILE A 177 -0.97 0.98 5.07
C ILE A 177 -1.09 0.51 6.52
N GLU A 178 -2.19 0.87 7.19
CA GLU A 178 -2.46 0.47 8.59
C GLU A 178 -2.47 -1.07 8.72
N ALA A 179 -3.19 -1.78 7.86
CA ALA A 179 -3.28 -3.24 7.88
C ALA A 179 -1.92 -3.92 7.64
N ALA A 180 -1.09 -3.34 6.79
CA ALA A 180 0.24 -3.89 6.54
C ALA A 180 1.17 -3.76 7.75
N LEU A 181 0.96 -2.79 8.64
CA LEU A 181 1.85 -2.45 9.74
C LEU A 181 1.29 -2.84 11.12
N SER A 182 -0.02 -2.98 11.23
CA SER A 182 -0.72 -3.32 12.48
C SER A 182 -0.61 -4.81 12.81
N LYS A 183 -0.79 -5.12 14.10
CA LYS A 183 -1.01 -6.49 14.57
C LYS A 183 -2.45 -6.98 14.31
N ASP A 184 -3.40 -6.07 14.19
CA ASP A 184 -4.83 -6.34 13.91
C ASP A 184 -5.10 -6.50 12.40
N THR A 185 -4.21 -7.21 11.72
CA THR A 185 -4.22 -7.33 10.27
C THR A 185 -5.48 -8.02 9.76
N GLU A 186 -6.05 -8.97 10.51
CA GLU A 186 -7.24 -9.72 10.07
C GLU A 186 -8.49 -8.84 10.04
N ARG A 187 -8.74 -8.05 11.08
CA ARG A 187 -9.87 -7.09 11.13
C ARG A 187 -9.73 -6.03 10.04
N LEU A 188 -8.53 -5.46 9.90
CA LEU A 188 -8.24 -4.45 8.89
C LEU A 188 -8.30 -5.01 7.47
N ASN A 189 -7.97 -6.30 7.28
CA ASN A 189 -8.13 -6.98 6.00
C ASN A 189 -9.60 -7.09 5.58
N LYS A 190 -10.50 -7.44 6.52
CA LYS A 190 -11.95 -7.47 6.28
C LYS A 190 -12.47 -6.07 5.96
N LEU A 191 -12.08 -5.07 6.77
CA LEU A 191 -12.45 -3.68 6.52
C LEU A 191 -12.01 -3.20 5.13
N ALA A 192 -10.78 -3.54 4.70
CA ALA A 192 -10.29 -3.20 3.37
C ALA A 192 -11.13 -3.85 2.25
N ASP A 193 -11.57 -5.10 2.44
CA ASP A 193 -12.45 -5.77 1.49
C ASP A 193 -13.82 -5.08 1.42
N ASP A 194 -14.41 -4.75 2.56
CA ASP A 194 -15.73 -4.09 2.64
C ASP A 194 -15.69 -2.70 2.00
N ILE A 195 -14.69 -1.88 2.31
CA ILE A 195 -14.51 -0.55 1.74
C ILE A 195 -14.28 -0.63 0.22
N SER A 196 -13.42 -1.54 -0.24
CA SER A 196 -13.19 -1.70 -1.68
C SER A 196 -14.46 -2.11 -2.43
N ASN A 197 -15.28 -3.00 -1.86
CA ASN A 197 -16.55 -3.40 -2.44
C ASN A 197 -17.54 -2.22 -2.50
N GLN A 198 -17.60 -1.40 -1.45
CA GLN A 198 -18.47 -0.21 -1.44
C GLN A 198 -18.04 0.80 -2.52
N ILE A 199 -16.74 1.05 -2.66
CA ILE A 199 -16.22 1.92 -3.72
C ILE A 199 -16.56 1.36 -5.10
N ASP A 200 -16.30 0.07 -5.33
CA ASP A 200 -16.48 -0.58 -6.63
C ASP A 200 -17.96 -0.72 -7.02
N THR A 201 -18.89 -0.69 -6.06
CA THR A 201 -20.35 -0.72 -6.29
C THR A 201 -21.00 0.68 -6.25
N ASN A 202 -20.22 1.75 -6.20
CA ASN A 202 -20.70 3.13 -6.02
C ASN A 202 -21.54 3.35 -4.75
N CYS A 203 -21.45 2.47 -3.77
CA CYS A 203 -21.99 2.67 -2.44
C CYS A 203 -20.95 3.43 -1.63
N LEU A 204 -20.99 4.77 -1.68
CA LEU A 204 -19.97 5.59 -1.00
C LEU A 204 -19.95 5.27 0.49
N PRO A 205 -18.81 4.77 1.03
CA PRO A 205 -18.71 4.50 2.46
C PRO A 205 -18.77 5.81 3.26
N LEU A 206 -19.37 5.76 4.45
CA LEU A 206 -19.23 6.84 5.41
C LEU A 206 -17.78 6.82 5.90
N ILE A 207 -16.98 7.77 5.46
CA ILE A 207 -15.55 7.85 5.76
C ILE A 207 -15.21 9.10 6.56
N ASP A 208 -14.26 8.94 7.47
CA ASP A 208 -13.57 10.02 8.14
C ASP A 208 -12.08 9.89 7.81
N LEU A 209 -11.67 10.64 6.77
CA LEU A 209 -10.30 10.60 6.27
C LEU A 209 -9.30 11.10 7.32
N ASP A 210 -9.67 12.12 8.11
CA ASP A 210 -8.79 12.67 9.15
C ASP A 210 -8.56 11.67 10.27
N ALA A 211 -9.63 11.03 10.77
CA ALA A 211 -9.51 9.98 11.77
C ALA A 211 -8.70 8.79 11.25
N GLN A 212 -8.86 8.41 9.98
CA GLN A 212 -8.08 7.32 9.39
C GLN A 212 -6.61 7.70 9.22
N MET A 213 -6.28 8.94 8.84
CA MET A 213 -4.89 9.41 8.82
C MET A 213 -4.23 9.29 10.20
N ARG A 214 -4.94 9.62 11.28
CA ARG A 214 -4.43 9.46 12.66
C ARG A 214 -4.15 7.99 12.99
N LYS A 215 -5.10 7.08 12.75
CA LYS A 215 -4.92 5.64 12.99
C LYS A 215 -3.74 5.07 12.21
N THR A 216 -3.61 5.46 10.95
CA THR A 216 -2.50 5.03 10.11
C THR A 216 -1.16 5.59 10.61
N ALA A 217 -1.13 6.84 11.03
CA ALA A 217 0.05 7.47 11.63
C ALA A 217 0.46 6.77 12.94
N ASP A 218 -0.50 6.40 13.78
CA ASP A 218 -0.27 5.66 15.02
C ASP A 218 0.34 4.29 14.75
N ALA A 219 -0.19 3.54 13.78
CA ALA A 219 0.35 2.25 13.37
C ALA A 219 1.77 2.36 12.81
N MET A 220 2.02 3.38 11.98
CA MET A 220 3.35 3.64 11.42
C MET A 220 4.37 4.01 12.51
N ALA A 221 4.00 4.88 13.43
CA ALA A 221 4.88 5.28 14.53
C ALA A 221 5.22 4.08 15.43
N ALA A 222 4.23 3.28 15.82
CA ALA A 222 4.41 2.12 16.67
C ALA A 222 5.32 1.06 16.04
N ASP A 223 5.06 0.69 14.77
CA ASP A 223 5.85 -0.33 14.06
C ASP A 223 7.28 0.17 13.81
N MET A 224 7.47 1.44 13.42
CA MET A 224 8.78 2.03 13.18
C MET A 224 9.63 2.11 14.45
N LEU A 225 9.07 2.58 15.55
CA LEU A 225 9.76 2.63 16.82
C LEU A 225 10.15 1.24 17.30
N SER A 226 9.22 0.27 17.20
CA SER A 226 9.49 -1.11 17.59
C SER A 226 10.69 -1.70 16.84
N ILE A 227 10.76 -1.52 15.51
CA ILE A 227 11.90 -2.03 14.72
C ILE A 227 13.21 -1.33 15.09
N LYS A 228 13.20 -0.01 15.29
CA LYS A 228 14.40 0.76 15.64
C LYS A 228 14.97 0.36 17.00
N PHE A 229 14.12 0.24 18.00
CA PHE A 229 14.55 -0.22 19.34
C PHE A 229 15.06 -1.67 19.31
N LEU A 230 14.43 -2.56 18.56
CA LEU A 230 14.87 -3.95 18.37
C LEU A 230 16.26 -4.04 17.74
N GLN A 231 16.59 -3.11 16.84
CA GLN A 231 17.87 -3.09 16.13
C GLN A 231 18.97 -2.37 16.89
N GLY A 232 18.66 -1.78 18.07
CA GLY A 232 19.64 -0.97 18.83
C GLY A 232 20.14 0.25 18.05
N MET A 233 19.38 0.71 17.06
CA MET A 233 19.79 1.82 16.19
C MET A 233 19.58 3.17 16.89
N PRO A 234 20.51 4.13 16.72
CA PRO A 234 20.30 5.49 17.17
C PRO A 234 19.03 6.08 16.55
N LEU A 235 18.26 6.82 17.34
CA LEU A 235 17.04 7.50 16.89
C LEU A 235 17.34 8.67 15.92
N ILE A 236 18.61 9.08 15.85
CA ILE A 236 19.07 10.11 14.91
C ILE A 236 19.12 9.51 13.51
N GLY A 237 18.42 10.12 12.55
CA GLY A 237 18.29 9.60 11.19
C GLY A 237 17.22 8.50 11.08
N ILE A 238 16.08 8.69 11.74
CA ILE A 238 14.98 7.71 11.87
C ILE A 238 14.54 7.11 10.53
N ILE A 239 14.70 7.82 9.43
CA ILE A 239 14.11 7.47 8.11
C ILE A 239 15.19 7.20 7.05
N GLY A 240 16.43 6.93 7.44
CA GLY A 240 17.51 6.62 6.51
C GLY A 240 17.76 5.11 6.35
N GLY A 241 17.89 4.62 5.13
CA GLY A 241 18.52 3.33 4.81
C GLY A 241 17.59 2.12 4.78
N VAL A 242 18.06 1.00 5.30
CA VAL A 242 17.48 -0.35 5.13
C VAL A 242 16.05 -0.49 5.67
N SER A 243 15.71 0.23 6.76
CA SER A 243 14.35 0.18 7.33
C SER A 243 13.28 0.66 6.36
N ASN A 244 13.55 1.69 5.55
CA ASN A 244 12.58 2.20 4.57
C ASN A 244 12.25 1.17 3.50
N ALA A 245 13.23 0.38 3.05
CA ALA A 245 13.03 -0.67 2.07
C ALA A 245 12.13 -1.79 2.62
N ILE A 246 12.26 -2.14 3.90
CA ILE A 246 11.44 -3.16 4.57
C ILE A 246 9.98 -2.68 4.64
N TYR A 247 9.74 -1.45 5.10
CA TYR A 247 8.40 -0.87 5.16
C TYR A 247 7.76 -0.78 3.79
N PHE A 248 8.49 -0.22 2.83
CA PHE A 248 8.02 -0.09 1.46
C PHE A 248 7.63 -1.44 0.88
N SER A 249 8.47 -2.46 1.03
CA SER A 249 8.20 -3.82 0.57
C SER A 249 6.99 -4.44 1.27
N LYS A 250 6.85 -4.24 2.59
CA LYS A 250 5.75 -4.79 3.39
C LYS A 250 4.40 -4.21 2.93
N VAL A 251 4.32 -2.90 2.82
CA VAL A 251 3.09 -2.19 2.43
C VAL A 251 2.74 -2.42 0.96
N THR A 252 3.68 -2.27 0.06
CA THR A 252 3.43 -2.45 -1.38
C THR A 252 3.08 -3.90 -1.74
N LYS A 253 3.64 -4.87 -1.03
CA LYS A 253 3.25 -6.29 -1.19
C LYS A 253 1.79 -6.51 -0.81
N TYR A 254 1.34 -5.94 0.31
CA TYR A 254 -0.05 -6.06 0.75
C TYR A 254 -1.00 -5.30 -0.19
N ALA A 255 -0.68 -4.06 -0.53
CA ALA A 255 -1.45 -3.27 -1.48
C ALA A 255 -1.63 -4.00 -2.82
N ARG A 256 -0.58 -4.64 -3.33
CA ARG A 256 -0.65 -5.44 -4.56
C ARG A 256 -1.62 -6.62 -4.45
N ILE A 257 -1.63 -7.32 -3.32
CA ILE A 257 -2.59 -8.41 -3.07
C ILE A 257 -4.02 -7.87 -3.14
N LYS A 258 -4.28 -6.73 -2.49
CA LYS A 258 -5.61 -6.14 -2.39
C LYS A 258 -6.10 -5.57 -3.72
N TYR A 259 -5.29 -4.79 -4.44
CA TYR A 259 -5.65 -4.28 -5.76
C TYR A 259 -5.84 -5.39 -6.81
N LYS A 260 -5.01 -6.43 -6.75
CA LYS A 260 -5.22 -7.60 -7.59
C LYS A 260 -6.51 -8.34 -7.27
N LYS A 261 -6.89 -8.41 -5.99
CA LYS A 261 -8.16 -9.00 -5.55
C LYS A 261 -9.35 -8.23 -6.11
N ARG A 262 -9.34 -6.90 -5.98
CA ARG A 262 -10.33 -6.01 -6.59
C ARG A 262 -10.42 -6.23 -8.10
N TYR A 263 -9.29 -6.20 -8.80
CA TYR A 263 -9.25 -6.43 -10.25
C TYR A 263 -9.83 -7.78 -10.66
N LEU A 264 -9.51 -8.87 -9.96
CA LEU A 264 -10.06 -10.19 -10.27
C LEU A 264 -11.56 -10.29 -9.93
N SER A 265 -12.08 -9.53 -8.97
CA SER A 265 -13.51 -9.50 -8.64
C SER A 265 -14.34 -8.84 -9.75
N THR A 266 -13.78 -7.87 -10.49
CA THR A 266 -14.47 -7.26 -11.64
C THR A 266 -14.54 -8.16 -12.88
N LYS A 267 -13.91 -9.35 -12.82
CA LYS A 267 -13.88 -10.32 -13.94
C LYS A 267 -14.83 -11.51 -13.74
N LYS A 268 -15.52 -11.51 -12.59
CA LYS A 268 -16.58 -12.49 -12.30
C LYS A 268 -17.89 -12.03 -12.90
#